data_74ca886a696ff2e954d11eb5d090914b
#
_entry.id   74ca886a696ff2e954d11eb5d090914b
#
_cell.length_a   1.000
_cell.length_b   1.000
_cell.length_c   1.000
_cell.angle_alpha   90.00
_cell.angle_beta   90.00
_cell.angle_gamma   90.00
#
_symmetry.space_group_name_H-M   'P 1'
#
loop_
_entity.id
_entity.type
_entity.pdbx_description
1 polymer ?
#
loop_
_entity_poly.entity_id
_entity_poly.type
_entity_poly.pdbx_seq_one_letter_code
_entity_poly.pdbx_strand_id
1 'polypeptide(L)'
;MRKYQFKKIDAFASGKSFGNPAGAVYLGSLDEITPEEMQQIARELKGFVSEVGYVWRIDGTTFGLRYYSSEREVEFCGHATIAIMYELIRNGQELMQNDLIHIVTNKGKLAVKNRIRTDDAVFITAPAPVFSSREVARDHVASALHISESKMSNDYPVSVVNAGLETLIVPLRRLKTVLSLTPSLEELKDFCVRHAVDTITVFSDETADSGNRFRTRVFAPTFGYLEDPATGSGNAALGYYLVKNGKWDGMPITLEQNGSRDNPNIVRLITKPDESGNMRVLFGGNAIVRIQGEYVLA
;
A
#
# COMPACT_ATOMS: atom_id res chain seq x y z
N MET A 1 -4.55 -26.68 22.06
CA MET A 1 -4.02 -25.32 21.79
C MET A 1 -2.86 -25.44 20.83
N ARG A 2 -2.98 -24.86 19.64
CA ARG A 2 -1.88 -24.75 18.69
C ARG A 2 -1.21 -23.40 18.83
N LYS A 3 0.08 -23.35 18.57
CA LYS A 3 0.89 -22.14 18.67
C LYS A 3 1.52 -21.85 17.32
N TYR A 4 1.45 -20.61 16.91
CA TYR A 4 2.05 -20.13 15.66
C TYR A 4 3.02 -18.99 15.96
N GLN A 5 4.16 -18.98 15.31
CA GLN A 5 5.04 -17.81 15.35
C GLN A 5 4.30 -16.61 14.74
N PHE A 6 4.23 -15.51 15.48
CA PHE A 6 3.52 -14.29 15.09
C PHE A 6 4.43 -13.07 15.19
N LYS A 7 4.30 -12.19 14.20
CA LYS A 7 4.90 -10.85 14.27
C LYS A 7 3.88 -9.80 13.86
N LYS A 8 3.88 -8.64 14.57
CA LYS A 8 3.28 -7.41 14.09
C LYS A 8 4.37 -6.59 13.41
N ILE A 9 4.16 -6.29 12.15
CA ILE A 9 5.13 -5.63 11.28
C ILE A 9 4.48 -4.42 10.64
N ASP A 10 5.06 -3.24 10.84
CA ASP A 10 4.57 -1.99 10.28
C ASP A 10 5.28 -1.71 8.95
N ALA A 11 4.57 -1.91 7.81
CA ALA A 11 5.09 -1.59 6.48
C ALA A 11 5.22 -0.08 6.28
N PHE A 12 6.20 0.35 5.50
CA PHE A 12 6.45 1.76 5.15
C PHE A 12 6.74 2.69 6.33
N ALA A 13 7.05 2.13 7.49
CA ALA A 13 7.36 2.92 8.68
C ALA A 13 8.71 3.63 8.51
N SER A 14 8.78 4.90 8.96
CA SER A 14 10.00 5.71 8.93
C SER A 14 10.19 6.41 10.28
N GLY A 15 11.33 6.19 10.93
CA GLY A 15 11.63 6.82 12.20
C GLY A 15 10.55 6.57 13.25
N LYS A 16 9.79 7.62 13.60
CA LYS A 16 8.69 7.57 14.59
C LYS A 16 7.32 7.30 13.97
N SER A 17 7.22 7.13 12.66
CA SER A 17 5.93 6.85 12.02
C SER A 17 5.42 5.45 12.37
N PHE A 18 4.09 5.28 12.31
CA PHE A 18 3.45 4.03 12.69
C PHE A 18 3.39 2.99 11.56
N GLY A 19 3.65 3.42 10.29
CA GLY A 19 3.52 2.54 9.14
C GLY A 19 2.08 2.09 8.88
N ASN A 20 1.94 1.00 8.12
CA ASN A 20 0.70 0.25 7.95
C ASN A 20 0.86 -1.12 8.61
N PRO A 21 0.11 -1.42 9.70
CA PRO A 21 0.34 -2.61 10.51
C PRO A 21 -0.20 -3.87 9.84
N ALA A 22 0.67 -4.86 9.65
CA ALA A 22 0.33 -6.21 9.22
C ALA A 22 0.66 -7.24 10.29
N GLY A 23 -0.20 -8.25 10.47
CA GLY A 23 0.11 -9.46 11.18
C GLY A 23 0.83 -10.44 10.24
N ALA A 24 1.84 -11.14 10.73
CA ALA A 24 2.53 -12.21 10.01
C ALA A 24 2.49 -13.49 10.85
N VAL A 25 1.87 -14.54 10.31
CA VAL A 25 1.86 -15.89 10.89
C VAL A 25 2.75 -16.78 10.04
N TYR A 26 3.75 -17.40 10.68
CA TYR A 26 4.74 -18.24 10.01
C TYR A 26 4.33 -19.71 10.15
N LEU A 27 4.24 -20.40 9.02
CA LEU A 27 3.84 -21.79 8.91
C LEU A 27 4.99 -22.64 8.34
N GLY A 28 5.09 -23.89 8.72
CA GLY A 28 5.93 -24.88 8.04
C GLY A 28 5.32 -25.31 6.70
N SER A 29 3.98 -25.47 6.66
CA SER A 29 3.21 -25.73 5.44
C SER A 29 1.80 -25.13 5.54
N LEU A 30 1.11 -25.01 4.41
CA LEU A 30 -0.28 -24.53 4.39
C LEU A 30 -1.25 -25.46 5.12
N ASP A 31 -0.95 -26.77 5.19
CA ASP A 31 -1.81 -27.79 5.80
C ASP A 31 -1.86 -27.72 7.34
N GLU A 32 -1.01 -26.88 7.96
CA GLU A 32 -0.98 -26.70 9.41
C GLU A 32 -2.17 -25.90 9.97
N ILE A 33 -2.89 -25.20 9.10
CA ILE A 33 -3.98 -24.30 9.48
C ILE A 33 -5.10 -24.31 8.43
N THR A 34 -6.35 -24.27 8.89
CA THR A 34 -7.51 -24.22 7.97
C THR A 34 -7.88 -22.77 7.61
N PRO A 35 -8.63 -22.55 6.50
CA PRO A 35 -9.13 -21.22 6.14
C PRO A 35 -9.98 -20.57 7.24
N GLU A 36 -10.80 -21.37 7.96
CA GLU A 36 -11.65 -20.92 9.05
C GLU A 36 -10.82 -20.40 10.23
N GLU A 37 -9.71 -21.09 10.54
CA GLU A 37 -8.79 -20.70 11.59
C GLU A 37 -7.99 -19.45 11.21
N MET A 38 -7.57 -19.34 9.95
CA MET A 38 -6.95 -18.11 9.42
C MET A 38 -7.91 -16.93 9.58
N GLN A 39 -9.17 -17.10 9.24
CA GLN A 39 -10.20 -16.08 9.38
C GLN A 39 -10.49 -15.76 10.86
N GLN A 40 -10.45 -16.76 11.74
CA GLN A 40 -10.62 -16.55 13.19
C GLN A 40 -9.49 -15.66 13.73
N ILE A 41 -8.24 -15.99 13.46
CA ILE A 41 -7.08 -15.20 13.89
C ILE A 41 -7.18 -13.75 13.39
N ALA A 42 -7.54 -13.55 12.12
CA ALA A 42 -7.68 -12.21 11.55
C ALA A 42 -8.80 -11.40 12.25
N ARG A 43 -9.92 -12.04 12.61
CA ARG A 43 -11.00 -11.41 13.38
C ARG A 43 -10.58 -11.02 14.80
N GLU A 44 -9.86 -11.90 15.48
CA GLU A 44 -9.38 -11.66 16.85
C GLU A 44 -8.34 -10.53 16.91
N LEU A 45 -7.59 -10.32 15.82
CA LEU A 45 -6.60 -9.26 15.69
C LEU A 45 -7.17 -7.95 15.10
N LYS A 46 -8.50 -7.85 14.91
CA LYS A 46 -9.16 -6.63 14.42
C LYS A 46 -8.82 -5.42 15.29
N GLY A 47 -8.40 -4.34 14.63
CA GLY A 47 -7.98 -3.10 15.30
C GLY A 47 -6.54 -3.12 15.82
N PHE A 48 -5.87 -4.28 15.82
CA PHE A 48 -4.46 -4.41 16.16
C PHE A 48 -3.57 -4.44 14.91
N VAL A 49 -4.04 -5.10 13.85
CA VAL A 49 -3.46 -5.10 12.51
C VAL A 49 -4.57 -4.90 11.47
N SER A 50 -4.20 -4.40 10.30
CA SER A 50 -5.15 -4.22 9.19
C SER A 50 -5.50 -5.56 8.55
N GLU A 51 -4.49 -6.35 8.19
CA GLU A 51 -4.61 -7.71 7.68
C GLU A 51 -3.58 -8.62 8.32
N VAL A 52 -3.88 -9.94 8.27
CA VAL A 52 -2.95 -11.01 8.66
C VAL A 52 -2.49 -11.75 7.41
N GLY A 53 -1.19 -11.81 7.20
CA GLY A 53 -0.56 -12.63 6.19
C GLY A 53 -0.04 -13.94 6.79
N TYR A 54 -0.37 -15.06 6.14
CA TYR A 54 0.12 -16.39 6.46
C TYR A 54 1.20 -16.75 5.46
N VAL A 55 2.41 -17.08 5.93
CA VAL A 55 3.56 -17.30 5.08
C VAL A 55 4.21 -18.64 5.35
N TRP A 56 4.54 -19.38 4.29
CA TRP A 56 5.31 -20.62 4.34
C TRP A 56 6.32 -20.67 3.20
N ARG A 57 7.41 -21.41 3.40
CA ARG A 57 8.43 -21.58 2.36
C ARG A 57 8.04 -22.73 1.44
N ILE A 58 8.06 -22.49 0.12
CA ILE A 58 7.83 -23.51 -0.91
C ILE A 58 9.16 -24.09 -1.38
N ASP A 59 10.14 -23.21 -1.66
CA ASP A 59 11.51 -23.59 -2.05
C ASP A 59 12.54 -22.54 -1.57
N GLY A 60 13.77 -22.60 -2.06
CA GLY A 60 14.87 -21.71 -1.66
C GLY A 60 14.50 -20.22 -1.73
N THR A 61 13.78 -19.78 -2.76
CA THR A 61 13.46 -18.37 -3.02
C THR A 61 11.98 -18.12 -3.29
N THR A 62 11.11 -19.12 -3.06
CA THR A 62 9.66 -19.00 -3.29
C THR A 62 8.90 -19.23 -2.00
N PHE A 63 7.95 -18.35 -1.70
CA PHE A 63 7.07 -18.40 -0.52
C PHE A 63 5.61 -18.43 -0.92
N GLY A 64 4.80 -19.21 -0.21
CA GLY A 64 3.34 -19.13 -0.29
C GLY A 64 2.83 -18.05 0.66
N LEU A 65 1.82 -17.30 0.23
CA LEU A 65 1.16 -16.28 1.04
C LEU A 65 -0.36 -16.34 0.87
N ARG A 66 -1.06 -16.22 2.01
CA ARG A 66 -2.51 -15.98 2.09
C ARG A 66 -2.75 -14.77 2.97
N TYR A 67 -3.80 -14.00 2.68
CA TYR A 67 -4.09 -12.78 3.40
C TYR A 67 -5.55 -12.76 3.85
N TYR A 68 -5.77 -12.35 5.09
CA TYR A 68 -7.10 -12.24 5.68
C TYR A 68 -7.27 -10.88 6.34
N SER A 69 -8.31 -10.17 5.96
CA SER A 69 -8.86 -9.07 6.74
C SER A 69 -9.72 -9.63 7.90
N SER A 70 -10.18 -8.78 8.79
CA SER A 70 -11.12 -9.21 9.84
C SER A 70 -12.43 -9.77 9.28
N GLU A 71 -12.77 -9.49 8.02
CA GLU A 71 -14.05 -9.83 7.42
C GLU A 71 -13.96 -11.03 6.45
N ARG A 72 -12.86 -11.16 5.71
CA ARG A 72 -12.71 -12.16 4.65
C ARG A 72 -11.27 -12.38 4.23
N GLU A 73 -11.04 -13.46 3.49
CA GLU A 73 -9.82 -13.65 2.71
C GLU A 73 -9.69 -12.57 1.63
N VAL A 74 -8.47 -12.09 1.43
CA VAL A 74 -8.10 -11.09 0.43
C VAL A 74 -7.12 -11.73 -0.55
N GLU A 75 -7.39 -11.65 -1.85
CA GLU A 75 -6.55 -12.31 -2.86
C GLU A 75 -5.10 -11.83 -2.87
N PHE A 76 -4.88 -10.56 -2.53
CA PHE A 76 -3.57 -9.93 -2.45
C PHE A 76 -3.61 -8.69 -1.54
N CYS A 77 -2.59 -8.55 -0.70
CA CYS A 77 -2.42 -7.39 0.17
C CYS A 77 -1.01 -6.81 0.02
N GLY A 78 -0.91 -5.59 -0.55
CA GLY A 78 0.37 -4.97 -0.87
C GLY A 78 1.23 -4.67 0.35
N HIS A 79 0.66 -4.01 1.38
CA HIS A 79 1.43 -3.63 2.56
C HIS A 79 1.84 -4.85 3.39
N ALA A 80 0.96 -5.87 3.54
CA ALA A 80 1.31 -7.09 4.25
C ALA A 80 2.42 -7.86 3.50
N THR A 81 2.40 -7.87 2.15
CA THR A 81 3.49 -8.44 1.35
C THR A 81 4.81 -7.70 1.60
N ILE A 82 4.81 -6.36 1.55
CA ILE A 82 6.01 -5.56 1.84
C ILE A 82 6.53 -5.87 3.25
N ALA A 83 5.65 -5.87 4.26
CA ALA A 83 6.00 -6.16 5.65
C ALA A 83 6.68 -7.51 5.81
N ILE A 84 6.04 -8.57 5.33
CA ILE A 84 6.50 -9.96 5.50
C ILE A 84 7.78 -10.22 4.70
N MET A 85 7.79 -9.80 3.43
CA MET A 85 8.94 -10.09 2.56
C MET A 85 10.16 -9.27 2.93
N TYR A 86 9.99 -8.00 3.34
CA TYR A 86 11.10 -7.21 3.85
C TYR A 86 11.72 -7.87 5.09
N GLU A 87 10.91 -8.32 6.04
CA GLU A 87 11.37 -8.98 7.26
C GLU A 87 12.11 -10.30 6.97
N LEU A 88 11.51 -11.17 6.13
CA LEU A 88 12.11 -12.44 5.75
C LEU A 88 13.45 -12.27 5.03
N ILE A 89 13.52 -11.35 4.07
CA ILE A 89 14.72 -11.11 3.28
C ILE A 89 15.82 -10.49 4.15
N ARG A 90 15.48 -9.51 4.99
CA ARG A 90 16.44 -8.82 5.86
C ARG A 90 17.12 -9.77 6.84
N ASN A 91 16.39 -10.75 7.36
CA ASN A 91 16.92 -11.71 8.34
C ASN A 91 17.45 -13.01 7.70
N GLY A 92 17.18 -13.24 6.41
CA GLY A 92 17.65 -14.42 5.69
C GLY A 92 18.94 -14.14 4.92
N GLN A 93 20.10 -14.66 5.39
CA GLN A 93 21.40 -14.45 4.72
C GLN A 93 21.37 -14.87 3.25
N GLU A 94 20.75 -16.02 2.93
CA GLU A 94 20.59 -16.53 1.58
C GLU A 94 19.67 -15.64 0.74
N LEU A 95 18.51 -15.24 1.28
CA LEU A 95 17.53 -14.38 0.60
C LEU A 95 18.10 -13.00 0.30
N MET A 96 18.92 -12.46 1.19
CA MET A 96 19.57 -11.16 1.02
C MET A 96 20.52 -11.10 -0.20
N GLN A 97 21.02 -12.25 -0.69
CA GLN A 97 21.87 -12.32 -1.88
C GLN A 97 21.07 -12.39 -3.19
N ASN A 98 19.78 -12.65 -3.12
CA ASN A 98 18.94 -12.81 -4.30
C ASN A 98 18.22 -11.48 -4.61
N ASP A 99 18.38 -10.98 -5.83
CA ASP A 99 17.70 -9.76 -6.28
C ASP A 99 16.19 -9.96 -6.47
N LEU A 100 15.77 -11.21 -6.68
CA LEU A 100 14.39 -11.56 -6.97
C LEU A 100 13.94 -12.75 -6.13
N ILE A 101 12.90 -12.55 -5.34
CA ILE A 101 12.21 -13.58 -4.56
C ILE A 101 10.79 -13.71 -5.14
N HIS A 102 10.24 -14.92 -5.11
CA HIS A 102 8.89 -15.16 -5.62
C HIS A 102 7.90 -15.42 -4.50
N ILE A 103 6.67 -14.97 -4.70
CA ILE A 103 5.54 -15.30 -3.85
C ILE A 103 4.43 -15.94 -4.68
N VAL A 104 3.71 -16.89 -4.09
CA VAL A 104 2.54 -17.54 -4.67
C VAL A 104 1.33 -17.15 -3.82
N THR A 105 0.39 -16.45 -4.41
CA THR A 105 -0.82 -15.94 -3.78
C THR A 105 -2.06 -16.43 -4.55
N ASN A 106 -3.26 -16.09 -4.11
CA ASN A 106 -4.48 -16.36 -4.88
C ASN A 106 -4.53 -15.62 -6.23
N LYS A 107 -3.75 -14.54 -6.39
CA LYS A 107 -3.56 -13.87 -7.69
C LYS A 107 -2.48 -14.50 -8.58
N GLY A 108 -1.90 -15.62 -8.15
CA GLY A 108 -0.83 -16.32 -8.85
C GLY A 108 0.56 -15.98 -8.34
N LYS A 109 1.57 -16.29 -9.18
CA LYS A 109 2.98 -16.08 -8.85
C LYS A 109 3.38 -14.63 -9.15
N LEU A 110 3.96 -13.97 -8.17
CA LEU A 110 4.45 -12.59 -8.25
C LEU A 110 5.92 -12.54 -7.87
N ALA A 111 6.63 -11.54 -8.39
CA ALA A 111 8.03 -11.28 -8.07
C ALA A 111 8.14 -10.12 -7.06
N VAL A 112 8.93 -10.34 -6.03
CA VAL A 112 9.37 -9.33 -5.06
C VAL A 112 10.81 -8.98 -5.38
N LYS A 113 11.07 -7.73 -5.77
CA LYS A 113 12.41 -7.24 -6.05
C LYS A 113 13.07 -6.81 -4.76
N ASN A 114 14.20 -7.43 -4.43
CA ASN A 114 14.99 -7.09 -3.27
C ASN A 114 15.95 -5.92 -3.58
N ARG A 115 15.78 -4.81 -2.88
CA ARG A 115 16.68 -3.66 -2.91
C ARG A 115 17.01 -3.17 -1.49
N ILE A 116 16.99 -4.10 -0.52
CA ILE A 116 17.25 -3.75 0.88
C ILE A 116 18.65 -3.13 1.05
N ARG A 117 19.66 -3.66 0.33
CA ARG A 117 21.04 -3.16 0.44
C ARG A 117 21.24 -1.75 -0.12
N THR A 118 20.49 -1.38 -1.14
CA THR A 118 20.66 -0.10 -1.86
C THR A 118 19.65 0.95 -1.44
N ASP A 119 18.39 0.55 -1.24
CA ASP A 119 17.27 1.48 -1.03
C ASP A 119 16.56 1.24 0.32
N ASP A 120 17.04 0.28 1.12
CA ASP A 120 16.33 -0.18 2.32
C ASP A 120 14.85 -0.50 2.02
N ALA A 121 14.60 -1.26 0.93
CA ALA A 121 13.26 -1.53 0.45
C ALA A 121 13.14 -2.85 -0.32
N VAL A 122 11.94 -3.43 -0.30
CA VAL A 122 11.49 -4.41 -1.27
C VAL A 122 10.41 -3.81 -2.16
N PHE A 123 10.29 -4.28 -3.41
CA PHE A 123 9.35 -3.72 -4.37
C PHE A 123 8.49 -4.79 -5.02
N ILE A 124 7.24 -4.44 -5.31
CA ILE A 124 6.26 -5.27 -6.01
C ILE A 124 5.76 -4.50 -7.23
N THR A 125 5.63 -5.19 -8.36
CA THR A 125 5.06 -4.59 -9.57
C THR A 125 3.54 -4.41 -9.37
N ALA A 126 3.07 -3.18 -9.52
CA ALA A 126 1.63 -2.90 -9.52
C ALA A 126 0.96 -3.51 -10.78
N PRO A 127 -0.34 -3.84 -10.73
CA PRO A 127 -1.09 -4.21 -11.92
C PRO A 127 -0.94 -3.18 -13.04
N ALA A 128 -1.10 -3.61 -14.30
CA ALA A 128 -1.10 -2.69 -15.43
C ALA A 128 -2.21 -1.64 -15.26
N PRO A 129 -1.94 -0.36 -15.56
CA PRO A 129 -2.91 0.68 -15.33
C PRO A 129 -4.05 0.64 -16.35
N VAL A 130 -5.27 0.89 -15.88
CA VAL A 130 -6.40 1.25 -16.74
C VAL A 130 -6.76 2.69 -16.41
N PHE A 131 -6.70 3.55 -17.41
CA PHE A 131 -7.07 4.96 -17.28
C PHE A 131 -8.53 5.13 -17.66
N SER A 132 -9.33 5.59 -16.73
CA SER A 132 -10.76 5.85 -16.99
C SER A 132 -10.93 7.11 -17.83
N SER A 133 -11.91 7.09 -18.71
CA SER A 133 -12.41 8.29 -19.40
C SER A 133 -13.49 9.03 -18.58
N ARG A 134 -13.87 8.51 -17.41
CA ARG A 134 -14.85 9.18 -16.53
C ARG A 134 -14.27 10.47 -16.00
N GLU A 135 -15.02 11.53 -16.15
CA GLU A 135 -14.71 12.82 -15.54
C GLU A 135 -15.44 12.94 -14.21
N VAL A 136 -14.73 13.36 -13.18
CA VAL A 136 -15.30 13.73 -11.89
C VAL A 136 -15.14 15.23 -11.73
N ALA A 137 -16.24 15.93 -11.62
CA ALA A 137 -16.26 17.39 -11.54
C ALA A 137 -15.50 17.88 -10.31
N ARG A 138 -14.67 18.91 -10.48
CA ARG A 138 -13.76 19.42 -9.44
C ARG A 138 -14.51 19.97 -8.23
N ASP A 139 -15.65 20.63 -8.45
CA ASP A 139 -16.53 21.13 -7.39
C ASP A 139 -17.14 20.01 -6.54
N HIS A 140 -17.51 18.87 -7.16
CA HIS A 140 -17.95 17.68 -6.43
C HIS A 140 -16.83 17.09 -5.57
N VAL A 141 -15.59 17.02 -6.11
CA VAL A 141 -14.41 16.55 -5.36
C VAL A 141 -14.11 17.50 -4.20
N ALA A 142 -14.12 18.81 -4.44
CA ALA A 142 -13.84 19.80 -3.42
C ALA A 142 -14.88 19.75 -2.29
N SER A 143 -16.16 19.59 -2.64
CA SER A 143 -17.25 19.42 -1.67
C SER A 143 -17.05 18.17 -0.81
N ALA A 144 -16.74 17.01 -1.42
CA ALA A 144 -16.53 15.75 -0.70
C ALA A 144 -15.31 15.79 0.24
N LEU A 145 -14.29 16.59 -0.09
CA LEU A 145 -13.10 16.78 0.74
C LEU A 145 -13.23 17.94 1.72
N HIS A 146 -14.36 18.63 1.78
CA HIS A 146 -14.62 19.82 2.60
C HIS A 146 -13.60 20.95 2.38
N ILE A 147 -13.23 21.20 1.13
CA ILE A 147 -12.31 22.28 0.74
C ILE A 147 -12.92 23.18 -0.33
N SER A 148 -12.36 24.38 -0.48
CA SER A 148 -12.63 25.21 -1.67
C SER A 148 -11.89 24.64 -2.88
N GLU A 149 -12.52 24.66 -4.06
CA GLU A 149 -11.90 24.24 -5.33
C GLU A 149 -10.59 24.98 -5.61
N SER A 150 -10.44 26.23 -5.15
CA SER A 150 -9.20 27.01 -5.26
C SER A 150 -7.98 26.38 -4.57
N LYS A 151 -8.19 25.40 -3.68
CA LYS A 151 -7.11 24.62 -3.04
C LYS A 151 -6.58 23.50 -3.94
N MET A 152 -7.33 23.12 -4.97
CA MET A 152 -6.89 22.11 -5.94
C MET A 152 -5.89 22.73 -6.93
N SER A 153 -4.89 21.97 -7.33
CA SER A 153 -3.92 22.41 -8.33
C SER A 153 -4.54 22.45 -9.74
N ASN A 154 -4.12 23.41 -10.55
CA ASN A 154 -4.48 23.46 -11.97
C ASN A 154 -3.39 22.85 -12.87
N ASP A 155 -2.21 22.54 -12.30
CA ASP A 155 -1.07 21.98 -13.06
C ASP A 155 -1.21 20.48 -13.32
N TYR A 156 -2.24 19.88 -12.68
CA TYR A 156 -2.53 18.46 -12.73
C TYR A 156 -4.05 18.25 -12.86
N PRO A 157 -4.54 17.41 -13.80
CA PRO A 157 -5.97 17.09 -13.90
C PRO A 157 -6.42 16.16 -12.77
N VAL A 158 -7.70 16.23 -12.39
CA VAL A 158 -8.35 15.15 -11.63
C VAL A 158 -8.58 13.98 -12.58
N SER A 159 -8.25 12.76 -12.16
CA SER A 159 -8.36 11.57 -13.01
C SER A 159 -8.61 10.32 -12.19
N VAL A 160 -9.27 9.33 -12.80
CA VAL A 160 -9.43 7.99 -12.21
C VAL A 160 -8.46 7.04 -12.88
N VAL A 161 -7.69 6.31 -12.06
CA VAL A 161 -6.70 5.32 -12.50
C VAL A 161 -6.92 4.03 -11.72
N ASN A 162 -7.09 2.92 -12.44
CA ASN A 162 -7.10 1.59 -11.84
C ASN A 162 -5.70 0.99 -11.95
N ALA A 163 -5.06 0.76 -10.81
CA ALA A 163 -3.80 0.02 -10.68
C ALA A 163 -3.97 -1.14 -9.67
N GLY A 164 -5.14 -1.79 -9.73
CA GLY A 164 -5.62 -2.81 -8.80
C GLY A 164 -6.85 -2.35 -8.00
N LEU A 165 -7.04 -1.04 -7.84
CA LEU A 165 -8.21 -0.38 -7.27
C LEU A 165 -8.55 0.85 -8.13
N GLU A 166 -9.86 1.14 -8.30
CA GLU A 166 -10.33 2.38 -8.93
C GLU A 166 -9.98 3.57 -8.03
N THR A 167 -8.92 4.28 -8.36
CA THR A 167 -8.35 5.35 -7.53
C THR A 167 -8.60 6.71 -8.17
N LEU A 168 -9.30 7.59 -7.48
CA LEU A 168 -9.42 9.00 -7.87
C LEU A 168 -8.18 9.75 -7.42
N ILE A 169 -7.45 10.34 -8.35
CA ILE A 169 -6.25 11.14 -8.10
C ILE A 169 -6.63 12.62 -8.03
N VAL A 170 -6.37 13.24 -6.88
CA VAL A 170 -6.76 14.63 -6.60
C VAL A 170 -5.54 15.48 -6.27
N PRO A 171 -5.14 16.40 -7.16
CA PRO A 171 -4.01 17.28 -6.94
C PRO A 171 -4.38 18.47 -6.05
N LEU A 172 -3.59 18.72 -5.02
CA LEU A 172 -3.72 19.88 -4.12
C LEU A 172 -2.50 20.79 -4.23
N ARG A 173 -2.72 22.11 -4.09
CA ARG A 173 -1.65 23.11 -4.30
C ARG A 173 -0.59 23.10 -3.21
N ARG A 174 -0.96 22.77 -1.96
CA ARG A 174 -0.11 22.99 -0.80
C ARG A 174 -0.11 21.81 0.16
N LEU A 175 1.05 21.49 0.71
CA LEU A 175 1.21 20.54 1.79
C LEU A 175 0.24 20.81 2.94
N LYS A 176 0.10 22.08 3.35
CA LYS A 176 -0.83 22.46 4.42
C LYS A 176 -2.26 21.99 4.14
N THR A 177 -2.71 22.06 2.89
CA THR A 177 -4.06 21.60 2.52
C THR A 177 -4.17 20.10 2.65
N VAL A 178 -3.19 19.34 2.16
CA VAL A 178 -3.15 17.86 2.31
C VAL A 178 -3.26 17.47 3.78
N LEU A 179 -2.44 18.10 4.65
CA LEU A 179 -2.38 17.77 6.08
C LEU A 179 -3.64 18.15 6.84
N SER A 180 -4.35 19.20 6.41
CA SER A 180 -5.54 19.71 7.11
C SER A 180 -6.86 19.07 6.70
N LEU A 181 -6.85 18.10 5.77
CA LEU A 181 -8.07 17.42 5.34
C LEU A 181 -8.68 16.61 6.49
N THR A 182 -9.97 16.79 6.71
CA THR A 182 -10.78 16.05 7.68
C THR A 182 -12.16 15.74 7.09
N PRO A 183 -12.23 14.97 5.99
CA PRO A 183 -13.52 14.64 5.38
C PRO A 183 -14.31 13.70 6.28
N SER A 184 -15.64 13.70 6.10
CA SER A 184 -16.54 12.75 6.77
C SER A 184 -16.42 11.36 6.12
N LEU A 185 -16.34 10.31 6.91
CA LEU A 185 -16.28 8.93 6.41
C LEU A 185 -17.52 8.60 5.56
N GLU A 186 -18.72 8.91 6.07
CA GLU A 186 -19.98 8.54 5.40
C GLU A 186 -20.17 9.35 4.10
N GLU A 187 -19.95 10.67 4.14
CA GLU A 187 -20.09 11.52 2.95
C GLU A 187 -19.08 11.14 1.87
N LEU A 188 -17.82 10.82 2.28
CA LEU A 188 -16.80 10.40 1.34
C LEU A 188 -17.08 9.02 0.76
N LYS A 189 -17.68 8.12 1.55
CA LYS A 189 -18.14 6.80 1.09
C LYS A 189 -19.26 6.93 0.05
N ASP A 190 -20.28 7.77 0.34
CA ASP A 190 -21.35 8.03 -0.61
C ASP A 190 -20.84 8.65 -1.91
N PHE A 191 -19.87 9.54 -1.81
CA PHE A 191 -19.19 10.12 -2.97
C PHE A 191 -18.47 9.02 -3.78
N CYS A 192 -17.67 8.16 -3.13
CA CYS A 192 -16.94 7.09 -3.79
C CYS A 192 -17.89 6.09 -4.49
N VAL A 193 -18.96 5.67 -3.83
CA VAL A 193 -19.97 4.76 -4.41
C VAL A 193 -20.64 5.41 -5.63
N ARG A 194 -21.04 6.68 -5.54
CA ARG A 194 -21.69 7.43 -6.63
C ARG A 194 -20.80 7.56 -7.85
N HIS A 195 -19.50 7.76 -7.66
CA HIS A 195 -18.52 7.91 -8.74
C HIS A 195 -17.82 6.60 -9.12
N ALA A 196 -18.23 5.47 -8.54
CA ALA A 196 -17.61 4.14 -8.76
C ALA A 196 -16.08 4.17 -8.63
N VAL A 197 -15.59 4.73 -7.54
CA VAL A 197 -14.17 4.71 -7.14
C VAL A 197 -14.02 4.00 -5.80
N ASP A 198 -12.92 3.27 -5.64
CA ASP A 198 -12.63 2.52 -4.41
C ASP A 198 -11.91 3.39 -3.39
N THR A 199 -10.97 4.21 -3.87
CA THR A 199 -10.11 5.05 -3.03
C THR A 199 -9.89 6.43 -3.65
N ILE A 200 -9.50 7.39 -2.80
CA ILE A 200 -9.11 8.74 -3.23
C ILE A 200 -7.67 8.99 -2.76
N THR A 201 -6.75 9.17 -3.71
CA THR A 201 -5.38 9.62 -3.43
C THR A 201 -5.29 11.12 -3.65
N VAL A 202 -5.20 11.89 -2.58
CA VAL A 202 -4.87 13.31 -2.64
C VAL A 202 -3.37 13.48 -2.60
N PHE A 203 -2.82 14.44 -3.34
CA PHE A 203 -1.38 14.69 -3.33
C PHE A 203 -1.01 16.17 -3.52
N SER A 204 0.19 16.52 -3.09
CA SER A 204 0.88 17.78 -3.39
C SER A 204 2.34 17.50 -3.73
N ASP A 205 2.96 18.35 -4.55
CA ASP A 205 4.39 18.38 -4.81
C ASP A 205 5.18 19.17 -3.74
N GLU A 206 4.48 19.76 -2.77
CA GLU A 206 5.09 20.24 -1.53
C GLU A 206 5.17 19.11 -0.51
N THR A 207 6.35 18.89 0.07
CA THR A 207 6.66 17.84 1.04
C THR A 207 7.17 18.44 2.35
N ALA A 208 7.21 17.64 3.42
CA ALA A 208 7.83 18.05 4.68
C ALA A 208 9.36 17.96 4.61
N ASP A 209 9.87 16.93 3.92
CA ASP A 209 11.29 16.77 3.61
C ASP A 209 11.52 17.02 2.11
N SER A 210 12.39 17.97 1.77
CA SER A 210 12.71 18.32 0.38
C SER A 210 13.38 17.21 -0.43
N GLY A 211 13.88 16.15 0.22
CA GLY A 211 14.37 14.94 -0.43
C GLY A 211 13.26 14.04 -0.99
N ASN A 212 12.02 14.24 -0.53
CA ASN A 212 10.86 13.52 -1.01
C ASN A 212 10.16 14.27 -2.16
N ARG A 213 9.47 13.54 -3.05
CA ARG A 213 8.92 14.14 -4.28
C ARG A 213 7.47 14.60 -4.16
N PHE A 214 6.66 13.85 -3.42
CA PHE A 214 5.23 14.15 -3.23
C PHE A 214 4.79 13.83 -1.81
N ARG A 215 3.80 14.59 -1.33
CA ARG A 215 3.02 14.26 -0.13
C ARG A 215 1.68 13.71 -0.55
N THR A 216 1.28 12.57 0.04
CA THR A 216 0.00 11.91 -0.25
C THR A 216 -0.81 11.65 1.02
N ARG A 217 -2.13 11.52 0.86
CA ARG A 217 -3.04 10.80 1.77
C ARG A 217 -3.97 9.95 0.93
N VAL A 218 -4.30 8.77 1.42
CA VAL A 218 -5.17 7.83 0.71
C VAL A 218 -6.39 7.57 1.56
N PHE A 219 -7.53 8.05 1.10
CA PHE A 219 -8.82 7.79 1.73
C PHE A 219 -9.45 6.55 1.13
N ALA A 220 -9.96 5.65 1.98
CA ALA A 220 -10.46 4.34 1.59
C ALA A 220 -11.84 4.03 2.23
N PRO A 221 -12.83 4.93 2.10
CA PRO A 221 -14.08 4.83 2.83
C PRO A 221 -14.93 3.61 2.44
N THR A 222 -14.77 3.09 1.23
CA THR A 222 -15.46 1.88 0.75
C THR A 222 -15.00 0.60 1.45
N PHE A 223 -13.83 0.65 2.11
CA PHE A 223 -13.27 -0.46 2.91
C PHE A 223 -13.65 -0.38 4.40
N GLY A 224 -14.48 0.58 4.79
CA GLY A 224 -15.00 0.72 6.16
C GLY A 224 -14.11 1.55 7.10
N TYR A 225 -13.10 2.23 6.58
CA TYR A 225 -12.25 3.16 7.33
C TYR A 225 -11.94 4.41 6.49
N LEU A 226 -11.69 5.54 7.17
CA LEU A 226 -11.52 6.81 6.48
C LEU A 226 -10.22 6.88 5.69
N GLU A 227 -9.10 6.51 6.29
CA GLU A 227 -7.77 6.69 5.72
C GLU A 227 -6.91 5.44 5.89
N ASP A 228 -6.22 5.04 4.81
CA ASP A 228 -5.18 4.02 4.84
C ASP A 228 -3.83 4.69 5.14
N PRO A 229 -3.13 4.27 6.21
CA PRO A 229 -1.95 4.99 6.70
C PRO A 229 -0.75 4.95 5.73
N ALA A 230 -0.62 3.89 4.92
CA ALA A 230 0.39 3.78 3.86
C ALA A 230 -0.04 2.74 2.83
N THR A 231 -0.21 3.16 1.58
CA THR A 231 -0.89 2.41 0.53
C THR A 231 0.02 2.20 -0.69
N GLY A 232 0.37 0.96 -0.96
CA GLY A 232 1.13 0.61 -2.17
C GLY A 232 0.34 0.89 -3.46
N SER A 233 -0.90 0.39 -3.56
CA SER A 233 -1.76 0.53 -4.74
C SER A 233 -2.16 1.98 -5.04
N GLY A 234 -2.55 2.75 -4.02
CA GLY A 234 -2.92 4.16 -4.19
C GLY A 234 -1.75 5.02 -4.70
N ASN A 235 -0.54 4.79 -4.16
CA ASN A 235 0.66 5.48 -4.65
C ASN A 235 1.12 4.95 -6.01
N ALA A 236 0.91 3.68 -6.35
CA ALA A 236 1.20 3.16 -7.67
C ALA A 236 0.25 3.77 -8.73
N ALA A 237 -1.04 3.94 -8.41
CA ALA A 237 -1.98 4.65 -9.27
C ALA A 237 -1.53 6.10 -9.52
N LEU A 238 -1.06 6.81 -8.47
CA LEU A 238 -0.44 8.13 -8.62
C LEU A 238 0.80 8.06 -9.51
N GLY A 239 1.67 7.06 -9.35
CA GLY A 239 2.85 6.87 -10.19
C GLY A 239 2.50 6.75 -11.68
N TYR A 240 1.54 5.90 -12.03
CA TYR A 240 1.07 5.77 -13.41
C TYR A 240 0.43 7.06 -13.94
N TYR A 241 -0.34 7.74 -13.10
CA TYR A 241 -0.91 9.04 -13.42
C TYR A 241 0.18 10.07 -13.74
N LEU A 242 1.25 10.14 -12.95
CA LEU A 242 2.36 11.06 -13.15
C LEU A 242 3.13 10.75 -14.45
N VAL A 243 3.39 9.48 -14.75
CA VAL A 243 4.03 9.06 -16.03
C VAL A 243 3.16 9.47 -17.21
N LYS A 244 1.85 9.17 -17.18
CA LYS A 244 0.92 9.52 -18.27
C LYS A 244 0.87 11.02 -18.55
N ASN A 245 0.97 11.85 -17.51
CA ASN A 245 0.90 13.30 -17.64
C ASN A 245 2.28 13.96 -17.85
N GLY A 246 3.36 13.20 -18.05
CA GLY A 246 4.71 13.72 -18.24
C GLY A 246 5.29 14.43 -17.02
N LYS A 247 4.83 14.06 -15.82
CA LYS A 247 5.24 14.66 -14.54
C LYS A 247 6.24 13.83 -13.75
N TRP A 248 6.57 12.65 -14.26
CA TRP A 248 7.58 11.75 -13.73
C TRP A 248 8.26 10.98 -14.86
N ASP A 249 9.58 10.99 -14.85
CA ASP A 249 10.45 10.33 -15.83
C ASP A 249 10.71 8.85 -15.53
N GLY A 250 10.18 8.34 -14.41
CA GLY A 250 10.34 6.95 -13.98
C GLY A 250 11.57 6.68 -13.10
N MET A 251 12.42 7.68 -12.84
CA MET A 251 13.52 7.54 -11.89
C MET A 251 13.00 7.30 -10.48
N PRO A 252 13.77 6.63 -9.59
CA PRO A 252 13.31 6.37 -8.22
C PRO A 252 12.84 7.63 -7.50
N ILE A 253 11.64 7.57 -6.92
CA ILE A 253 11.08 8.66 -6.11
C ILE A 253 10.59 8.14 -4.76
N THR A 254 10.59 9.03 -3.79
CA THR A 254 10.08 8.79 -2.45
C THR A 254 8.86 9.68 -2.20
N LEU A 255 7.84 9.09 -1.61
CA LEU A 255 6.56 9.73 -1.28
C LEU A 255 6.36 9.68 0.23
N GLU A 256 5.90 10.80 0.77
CA GLU A 256 5.41 10.88 2.14
C GLU A 256 3.92 10.57 2.15
N GLN A 257 3.46 9.69 3.05
CA GLN A 257 2.02 9.45 3.21
C GLN A 257 1.61 9.56 4.67
N ASN A 258 0.49 10.14 4.94
CA ASN A 258 -0.34 10.30 6.12
C ASN A 258 -0.61 11.79 6.47
N GLY A 259 -1.39 12.05 7.54
CA GLY A 259 -1.69 13.40 8.02
C GLY A 259 -0.65 14.02 8.96
N SER A 260 0.43 13.31 9.34
CA SER A 260 1.46 13.82 10.26
C SER A 260 2.59 14.50 9.50
N ARG A 261 2.85 15.78 9.77
CA ARG A 261 3.94 16.52 9.12
C ARG A 261 5.31 15.90 9.39
N ASP A 262 5.59 15.60 10.66
CA ASP A 262 6.92 15.28 11.15
C ASP A 262 7.23 13.77 11.15
N ASN A 263 6.21 12.94 11.00
CA ASN A 263 6.33 11.49 11.03
C ASN A 263 5.59 10.82 9.86
N PRO A 264 5.95 11.13 8.59
CA PRO A 264 5.34 10.50 7.44
C PRO A 264 5.74 9.03 7.33
N ASN A 265 4.82 8.21 6.82
CA ASN A 265 5.16 6.92 6.28
C ASN A 265 5.81 7.11 4.90
N ILE A 266 6.71 6.22 4.52
CA ILE A 266 7.54 6.38 3.32
C ILE A 266 7.25 5.27 2.31
N VAL A 267 6.64 5.65 1.19
CA VAL A 267 6.43 4.76 0.05
C VAL A 267 7.42 5.14 -1.05
N ARG A 268 8.09 4.15 -1.63
CA ARG A 268 9.00 4.36 -2.75
C ARG A 268 8.38 3.84 -4.04
N LEU A 269 8.58 4.58 -5.12
CA LEU A 269 8.21 4.15 -6.46
C LEU A 269 9.44 4.09 -7.35
N ILE A 270 9.46 3.04 -8.16
CA ILE A 270 10.41 2.87 -9.28
C ILE A 270 9.64 2.40 -10.50
N THR A 271 10.27 2.46 -11.66
CA THR A 271 9.68 1.88 -12.87
C THR A 271 10.56 0.80 -13.47
N LYS A 272 9.95 -0.03 -14.29
CA LYS A 272 10.65 -0.94 -15.20
C LYS A 272 9.82 -1.10 -16.47
N PRO A 273 10.43 -1.31 -17.65
CA PRO A 273 9.69 -1.74 -18.83
C PRO A 273 9.16 -3.17 -18.64
N ASP A 274 7.98 -3.46 -19.18
CA ASP A 274 7.49 -4.82 -19.39
C ASP A 274 8.03 -5.41 -20.71
N GLU A 275 7.64 -6.64 -21.03
CA GLU A 275 8.07 -7.33 -22.26
C GLU A 275 7.65 -6.61 -23.56
N SER A 276 6.60 -5.81 -23.48
CA SER A 276 6.10 -4.98 -24.59
C SER A 276 6.71 -3.57 -24.60
N GLY A 277 7.62 -3.27 -23.68
CA GLY A 277 8.24 -1.95 -23.52
C GLY A 277 7.37 -0.92 -22.77
N ASN A 278 6.18 -1.29 -22.27
CA ASN A 278 5.35 -0.39 -21.49
C ASN A 278 5.94 -0.19 -20.09
N MET A 279 5.90 1.04 -19.62
CA MET A 279 6.38 1.39 -18.30
C MET A 279 5.48 0.82 -17.20
N ARG A 280 6.03 -0.03 -16.34
CA ARG A 280 5.36 -0.58 -15.17
C ARG A 280 5.88 0.11 -13.90
N VAL A 281 4.94 0.51 -13.06
CA VAL A 281 5.27 1.08 -11.74
C VAL A 281 5.42 -0.06 -10.73
N LEU A 282 6.48 0.02 -9.93
CA LEU A 282 6.67 -0.80 -8.75
C LEU A 282 6.57 0.10 -7.54
N PHE A 283 5.81 -0.32 -6.56
CA PHE A 283 5.78 0.30 -5.23
C PHE A 283 6.56 -0.55 -4.23
N GLY A 284 7.15 0.09 -3.27
CA GLY A 284 7.96 -0.58 -2.27
C GLY A 284 8.27 0.27 -1.05
N GLY A 285 8.95 -0.35 -0.11
CA GLY A 285 9.39 0.27 1.12
C GLY A 285 10.04 -0.73 2.05
N ASN A 286 10.38 -0.23 3.23
CA ASN A 286 10.87 -1.01 4.35
C ASN A 286 9.72 -1.46 5.26
N ALA A 287 10.07 -2.19 6.31
CA ALA A 287 9.15 -2.53 7.38
C ALA A 287 9.87 -2.62 8.73
N ILE A 288 9.13 -2.43 9.81
CA ILE A 288 9.66 -2.49 11.18
C ILE A 288 8.85 -3.51 11.97
N VAL A 289 9.52 -4.54 12.51
CA VAL A 289 8.90 -5.47 13.47
C VAL A 289 8.70 -4.73 14.79
N ARG A 290 7.45 -4.66 15.25
CA ARG A 290 7.11 -4.01 16.53
C ARG A 290 6.88 -5.00 17.65
N ILE A 291 6.30 -6.16 17.32
CA ILE A 291 6.00 -7.22 18.28
C ILE A 291 6.32 -8.55 17.63
N GLN A 292 6.94 -9.44 18.39
CA GLN A 292 7.13 -10.83 18.00
C GLN A 292 6.85 -11.75 19.20
N GLY A 293 6.30 -12.92 18.89
CA GLY A 293 5.96 -13.92 19.91
C GLY A 293 5.20 -15.09 19.30
N GLU A 294 4.31 -15.68 20.09
CA GLU A 294 3.46 -16.77 19.64
C GLU A 294 1.99 -16.33 19.71
N TYR A 295 1.24 -16.63 18.65
CA TYR A 295 -0.22 -16.60 18.69
C TYR A 295 -0.71 -17.98 19.15
N VAL A 296 -1.60 -18.00 20.15
CA VAL A 296 -2.17 -19.23 20.70
C VAL A 296 -3.59 -19.36 20.19
N LEU A 297 -3.82 -20.34 19.32
CA LEU A 297 -5.16 -20.67 18.84
C LEU A 297 -5.82 -21.63 19.84
N ALA A 298 -6.94 -21.21 20.40
CA ALA A 298 -7.71 -21.97 21.40
C ALA A 298 -8.54 -23.10 20.80
#